data_0a5a7f5fd65b79f2ec96d572e65bf3d3
#
_entry.id   0a5a7f5fd65b79f2ec96d572e65bf3d3
#
_cell.length_a   1.000
_cell.length_b   1.000
_cell.length_c   1.000
_cell.angle_alpha   90.00
_cell.angle_beta   90.00
_cell.angle_gamma   90.00
#
_symmetry.space_group_name_H-M   'P 1'
#
loop_
_entity.id
_entity.type
_entity.pdbx_description
1 polymer ?
#
loop_
_entity_poly.entity_id
_entity_poly.type
_entity_poly.pdbx_seq_one_letter_code
_entity_poly.pdbx_strand_id
1 'polypeptide(L)'
;MKKLIYSLTLLAALLVATPGLRAADATPAAAPAAAPAAAAPAPTPTIEQRLAGLEAYIANTDPTAPLKGADGKIPDGLTTIAAGNPGPGHNGWMMTSSALVLFMTLPGLFLFYGGLVRRKNILSVIAQCFGIAGLVTILWVIFGYSMVFSGGSGPDATGPFWGNMKFAMLHGVDSLPNTNYAYWVSHNVFSMYQLMFAIITPALILGAIAERMKFAAVLLFVALWMVVVYFPLAHMVWGINGWMNGVWNADAKIKAIDFAGGTVVHMSSGWSALVLCLILGKRIGFGKENMSPHSMVLCAIGTGMLWVGWYGFNAGSAVAADGVASNAFMTTTIATAVACFVWPLMEWITRGKPSVLGFCSGAVAGLVVVTPACGFIDAQGALIIGVAAGIIPWFFCYKVKGWFGYDDALDTFGVHAVGGTLGALLTGFLATPTVNANLNTNLKDIIAGHTLWKHQLAAIGVTLALAIVGTVVIAYIVKAVIGLRPSEEVETVGLDLSEHGEEGYHQAR
;
A
#
# COMPACT_ATOMS: atom_id res chain seq x y z
N MET A 1 4.86 -9.88 -29.56
CA MET A 1 3.54 -9.26 -29.72
C MET A 1 2.40 -10.27 -29.88
N LYS A 2 2.38 -11.15 -30.91
CA LYS A 2 1.26 -12.12 -31.09
C LYS A 2 1.01 -12.98 -29.84
N LYS A 3 2.05 -13.52 -29.17
CA LYS A 3 1.89 -14.33 -27.94
C LYS A 3 1.37 -13.52 -26.74
N LEU A 4 1.71 -12.22 -26.63
CA LEU A 4 1.21 -11.33 -25.59
C LEU A 4 -0.27 -10.99 -25.79
N ILE A 5 -0.67 -10.75 -27.05
CA ILE A 5 -2.08 -10.51 -27.43
C ILE A 5 -2.92 -11.77 -27.13
N TYR A 6 -2.41 -12.97 -27.42
CA TYR A 6 -3.09 -14.22 -27.09
C TYR A 6 -3.17 -14.46 -25.57
N SER A 7 -2.15 -14.07 -24.80
CA SER A 7 -2.18 -14.20 -23.33
C SER A 7 -3.13 -13.19 -22.68
N LEU A 8 -3.21 -11.98 -23.21
CA LEU A 8 -4.16 -10.94 -22.75
C LEU A 8 -5.60 -11.27 -23.17
N THR A 9 -5.80 -11.84 -24.38
CA THR A 9 -7.12 -12.33 -24.82
C THR A 9 -7.55 -13.58 -24.04
N LEU A 10 -6.64 -14.47 -23.64
CA LEU A 10 -6.97 -15.61 -22.77
C LEU A 10 -7.34 -15.15 -21.36
N LEU A 11 -6.64 -14.15 -20.83
CA LEU A 11 -6.96 -13.53 -19.54
C LEU A 11 -8.30 -12.79 -19.60
N ALA A 12 -8.57 -12.06 -20.68
CA ALA A 12 -9.86 -11.40 -20.93
C ALA A 12 -11.00 -12.43 -21.17
N ALA A 13 -10.74 -13.54 -21.84
CA ALA A 13 -11.73 -14.60 -22.05
C ALA A 13 -12.07 -15.37 -20.76
N LEU A 14 -11.10 -15.55 -19.85
CA LEU A 14 -11.35 -16.12 -18.51
C LEU A 14 -12.14 -15.15 -17.62
N LEU A 15 -12.06 -13.83 -17.85
CA LEU A 15 -12.82 -12.80 -17.12
C LEU A 15 -14.25 -12.60 -17.68
N VAL A 16 -14.53 -13.03 -18.93
CA VAL A 16 -15.84 -12.87 -19.60
C VAL A 16 -16.72 -14.13 -19.50
N ALA A 17 -16.19 -15.24 -18.97
CA ALA A 17 -17.00 -16.42 -18.68
C ALA A 17 -17.85 -16.25 -17.39
N THR A 18 -18.68 -15.21 -17.36
CA THR A 18 -19.80 -15.14 -16.43
C THR A 18 -20.99 -15.89 -17.07
N PRO A 19 -21.72 -16.74 -16.31
CA PRO A 19 -22.93 -17.38 -16.83
C PRO A 19 -23.96 -16.29 -17.20
N GLY A 20 -24.44 -16.37 -18.43
CA GLY A 20 -25.25 -15.38 -19.11
C GLY A 20 -26.33 -14.72 -18.27
N LEU A 21 -26.44 -13.44 -18.42
CA LEU A 21 -27.67 -12.67 -18.24
C LEU A 21 -28.71 -13.26 -19.22
N ARG A 22 -29.53 -14.20 -18.73
CA ARG A 22 -30.76 -14.55 -19.41
C ARG A 22 -31.68 -13.34 -19.33
N ALA A 23 -32.07 -12.82 -20.48
CA ALA A 23 -33.22 -11.94 -20.59
C ALA A 23 -34.39 -12.61 -19.87
N ALA A 24 -34.98 -11.91 -18.92
CA ALA A 24 -36.21 -12.37 -18.27
C ALA A 24 -37.30 -12.42 -19.34
N ASP A 25 -37.82 -13.62 -19.59
CA ASP A 25 -39.05 -13.81 -20.35
C ASP A 25 -40.17 -13.01 -19.69
N ALA A 26 -40.88 -12.23 -20.49
CA ALA A 26 -42.01 -11.45 -20.06
C ALA A 26 -43.12 -12.42 -19.56
N THR A 27 -43.27 -12.48 -18.24
CA THR A 27 -44.42 -13.14 -17.62
C THR A 27 -45.69 -12.30 -17.87
N PRO A 28 -46.84 -12.89 -18.20
CA PRO A 28 -48.08 -12.13 -18.41
C PRO A 28 -48.43 -11.33 -17.16
N ALA A 29 -48.91 -10.10 -17.37
CA ALA A 29 -49.33 -9.17 -16.32
C ALA A 29 -50.32 -9.85 -15.35
N ALA A 30 -49.91 -10.04 -14.11
CA ALA A 30 -50.79 -10.37 -13.00
C ALA A 30 -51.70 -9.18 -12.70
N ALA A 31 -52.93 -9.46 -12.34
CA ALA A 31 -53.94 -8.47 -11.95
C ALA A 31 -53.39 -7.48 -10.90
N PRO A 32 -53.86 -6.22 -10.87
CA PRO A 32 -53.32 -5.21 -9.99
C PRO A 32 -53.46 -5.66 -8.52
N ALA A 33 -52.30 -5.91 -7.90
CA ALA A 33 -52.23 -6.11 -6.45
C ALA A 33 -52.74 -4.83 -5.76
N ALA A 34 -53.50 -5.01 -4.68
CA ALA A 34 -53.97 -3.93 -3.84
C ALA A 34 -52.78 -2.99 -3.50
N ALA A 35 -53.02 -1.68 -3.60
CA ALA A 35 -52.00 -0.67 -3.30
C ALA A 35 -51.33 -0.97 -1.95
N PRO A 36 -49.99 -0.96 -1.85
CA PRO A 36 -49.32 -1.17 -0.58
C PRO A 36 -49.85 -0.15 0.43
N ALA A 37 -50.18 -0.57 1.63
CA ALA A 37 -50.52 0.33 2.72
C ALA A 37 -49.43 1.42 2.80
N ALA A 38 -49.85 2.67 2.90
CA ALA A 38 -48.90 3.79 2.98
C ALA A 38 -47.87 3.50 4.08
N ALA A 39 -46.61 3.44 3.70
CA ALA A 39 -45.50 3.23 4.66
C ALA A 39 -45.61 4.29 5.75
N ALA A 40 -45.49 3.91 7.02
CA ALA A 40 -45.44 4.87 8.11
C ALA A 40 -44.40 5.93 7.79
N PRO A 41 -44.69 7.23 8.08
CA PRO A 41 -43.73 8.31 7.78
C PRO A 41 -42.41 8.01 8.47
N ALA A 42 -41.31 8.19 7.74
CA ALA A 42 -39.95 7.99 8.28
C ALA A 42 -39.77 8.79 9.58
N PRO A 43 -39.13 8.22 10.61
CA PRO A 43 -38.92 8.92 11.87
C PRO A 43 -38.12 10.23 11.63
N THR A 44 -38.56 11.32 12.22
CA THR A 44 -37.94 12.62 12.07
C THR A 44 -36.95 12.83 13.23
N PRO A 45 -35.68 13.23 12.96
CA PRO A 45 -34.71 13.48 14.02
C PRO A 45 -35.12 14.68 14.88
N THR A 46 -34.88 14.59 16.19
CA THR A 46 -35.11 15.72 17.13
C THR A 46 -34.14 16.87 16.85
N ILE A 47 -34.44 18.05 17.39
CA ILE A 47 -33.54 19.21 17.30
C ILE A 47 -32.20 18.88 17.97
N GLU A 48 -32.22 18.22 19.10
CA GLU A 48 -31.03 17.79 19.84
C GLU A 48 -30.18 16.82 19.02
N GLN A 49 -30.79 15.84 18.38
CA GLN A 49 -30.09 14.90 17.49
C GLN A 49 -29.47 15.62 16.29
N ARG A 50 -30.17 16.59 15.69
CA ARG A 50 -29.66 17.40 14.59
C ARG A 50 -28.50 18.27 15.03
N LEU A 51 -28.61 18.94 16.19
CA LEU A 51 -27.55 19.79 16.76
C LEU A 51 -26.30 18.96 17.08
N ALA A 52 -26.47 17.85 17.82
CA ALA A 52 -25.37 16.94 18.16
C ALA A 52 -24.71 16.34 16.92
N GLY A 53 -25.49 16.03 15.85
CA GLY A 53 -24.95 15.60 14.58
C GLY A 53 -24.12 16.68 13.88
N LEU A 54 -24.53 17.95 13.94
CA LEU A 54 -23.76 19.07 13.39
C LEU A 54 -22.49 19.34 14.21
N GLU A 55 -22.56 19.27 15.53
CA GLU A 55 -21.39 19.41 16.39
C GLU A 55 -20.38 18.28 16.10
N ALA A 56 -20.83 17.03 15.99
CA ALA A 56 -19.99 15.91 15.61
C ALA A 56 -19.36 16.11 14.23
N TYR A 57 -20.13 16.60 13.26
CA TYR A 57 -19.64 16.91 11.91
C TYR A 57 -18.56 18.00 11.90
N ILE A 58 -18.75 19.09 12.68
CA ILE A 58 -17.76 20.16 12.83
C ILE A 58 -16.52 19.67 13.60
N ALA A 59 -16.71 18.85 14.63
CA ALA A 59 -15.65 18.25 15.42
C ALA A 59 -14.93 17.07 14.72
N ASN A 60 -15.35 16.72 13.51
CA ASN A 60 -14.80 15.58 12.75
C ASN A 60 -14.95 14.25 13.51
N THR A 61 -16.10 14.03 14.15
CA THR A 61 -16.46 12.78 14.82
C THR A 61 -17.66 12.12 14.11
N ASP A 62 -18.14 10.97 14.62
CA ASP A 62 -19.25 10.24 14.01
C ASP A 62 -20.59 11.03 14.11
N PRO A 63 -21.09 11.61 13.00
CA PRO A 63 -22.35 12.37 13.02
C PRO A 63 -23.59 11.48 13.14
N THR A 64 -23.44 10.17 13.06
CA THR A 64 -24.52 9.21 13.25
C THR A 64 -24.70 8.77 14.71
N ALA A 65 -23.70 9.03 15.56
CA ALA A 65 -23.75 8.63 16.96
C ALA A 65 -25.01 9.12 17.71
N PRO A 66 -25.49 10.36 17.54
CA PRO A 66 -26.71 10.85 18.19
C PRO A 66 -28.01 10.17 17.73
N LEU A 67 -27.96 9.44 16.62
CA LEU A 67 -29.12 8.74 16.04
C LEU A 67 -29.26 7.31 16.54
N LYS A 68 -28.23 6.76 17.19
CA LYS A 68 -28.22 5.38 17.67
C LYS A 68 -29.11 5.22 18.90
N GLY A 69 -29.97 4.20 18.87
CA GLY A 69 -30.75 3.77 20.03
C GLY A 69 -29.89 3.07 21.09
N ALA A 70 -30.50 2.64 22.16
CA ALA A 70 -29.84 1.90 23.25
C ALA A 70 -29.23 0.56 22.80
N ASP A 71 -29.72 0.00 21.68
CA ASP A 71 -29.21 -1.18 21.02
C ASP A 71 -28.03 -0.88 20.07
N GLY A 72 -27.59 0.35 19.98
CA GLY A 72 -26.53 0.82 19.09
C GLY A 72 -26.94 0.95 17.62
N LYS A 73 -28.21 0.69 17.29
CA LYS A 73 -28.72 0.77 15.90
C LYS A 73 -29.42 2.08 15.64
N ILE A 74 -29.39 2.52 14.40
CA ILE A 74 -30.15 3.67 13.93
C ILE A 74 -31.50 3.15 13.42
N PRO A 75 -32.63 3.69 13.88
CA PRO A 75 -33.94 3.36 13.37
C PRO A 75 -34.02 3.55 11.84
N ASP A 76 -34.71 2.63 11.14
CA ASP A 76 -34.83 2.67 9.69
C ASP A 76 -35.46 4.02 9.24
N GLY A 77 -34.80 4.68 8.32
CA GLY A 77 -35.20 5.97 7.77
C GLY A 77 -34.84 7.18 8.64
N LEU A 78 -34.29 7.00 9.86
CA LEU A 78 -33.82 8.11 10.67
C LEU A 78 -32.46 8.61 10.19
N THR A 79 -32.37 9.86 9.75
CA THR A 79 -31.12 10.47 9.29
C THR A 79 -31.13 11.98 9.53
N THR A 80 -29.93 12.57 9.49
CA THR A 80 -29.72 14.04 9.48
C THR A 80 -28.91 14.42 8.26
N ILE A 81 -28.86 15.71 7.93
CA ILE A 81 -28.02 16.23 6.84
C ILE A 81 -26.56 15.89 7.07
N ALA A 82 -26.08 15.91 8.33
CA ALA A 82 -24.70 15.61 8.65
C ALA A 82 -24.38 14.09 8.56
N ALA A 83 -25.35 13.23 8.90
CA ALA A 83 -25.13 11.79 8.96
C ALA A 83 -24.92 11.10 7.60
N GLY A 84 -25.38 11.70 6.52
CA GLY A 84 -25.27 11.14 5.16
C GLY A 84 -24.20 11.80 4.29
N ASN A 85 -23.41 12.73 4.83
CA ASN A 85 -22.44 13.50 4.04
C ASN A 85 -21.02 13.32 4.56
N PRO A 86 -20.02 13.25 3.66
CA PRO A 86 -18.63 13.25 4.05
C PRO A 86 -18.23 14.58 4.70
N GLY A 87 -17.39 14.53 5.73
CA GLY A 87 -16.84 15.71 6.39
C GLY A 87 -15.91 16.50 5.44
N PRO A 88 -16.13 17.81 5.21
CA PRO A 88 -15.38 18.55 4.21
C PRO A 88 -13.86 18.57 4.49
N GLY A 89 -13.44 18.67 5.75
CA GLY A 89 -12.03 18.61 6.12
C GLY A 89 -11.41 17.23 5.89
N HIS A 90 -12.08 16.19 6.32
CA HIS A 90 -11.61 14.81 6.13
C HIS A 90 -11.54 14.43 4.65
N ASN A 91 -12.60 14.73 3.90
CA ASN A 91 -12.66 14.39 2.47
C ASN A 91 -11.62 15.16 1.66
N GLY A 92 -11.41 16.45 1.97
CA GLY A 92 -10.36 17.28 1.36
C GLY A 92 -8.95 16.75 1.67
N TRP A 93 -8.69 16.37 2.94
CA TRP A 93 -7.44 15.75 3.33
C TRP A 93 -7.18 14.43 2.59
N MET A 94 -8.18 13.57 2.48
CA MET A 94 -8.04 12.28 1.82
C MET A 94 -7.83 12.38 0.31
N MET A 95 -8.47 13.35 -0.38
CA MET A 95 -8.18 13.65 -1.79
C MET A 95 -6.74 14.15 -1.96
N THR A 96 -6.30 15.07 -1.10
CA THR A 96 -4.92 15.57 -1.09
C THR A 96 -3.92 14.45 -0.81
N SER A 97 -4.18 13.61 0.20
CA SER A 97 -3.34 12.46 0.53
C SER A 97 -3.25 11.46 -0.63
N SER A 98 -4.34 11.20 -1.33
CA SER A 98 -4.34 10.34 -2.52
C SER A 98 -3.42 10.91 -3.61
N ALA A 99 -3.50 12.21 -3.88
CA ALA A 99 -2.64 12.89 -4.84
C ALA A 99 -1.15 12.85 -4.41
N LEU A 100 -0.87 13.04 -3.12
CA LEU A 100 0.49 12.96 -2.57
C LEU A 100 1.07 11.54 -2.69
N VAL A 101 0.28 10.49 -2.46
CA VAL A 101 0.78 9.10 -2.63
C VAL A 101 0.97 8.74 -4.10
N LEU A 102 0.11 9.23 -5.01
CA LEU A 102 0.40 9.09 -6.45
C LEU A 102 1.71 9.79 -6.83
N PHE A 103 1.92 11.00 -6.32
CA PHE A 103 3.16 11.77 -6.52
C PHE A 103 4.41 11.04 -6.00
N MET A 104 4.28 10.20 -4.96
CA MET A 104 5.39 9.33 -4.54
C MET A 104 5.79 8.32 -5.62
N THR A 105 4.81 7.73 -6.32
CA THR A 105 5.09 6.73 -7.36
C THR A 105 5.49 7.42 -8.66
N LEU A 106 4.72 8.43 -9.03
CA LEU A 106 4.86 9.22 -10.24
C LEU A 106 4.91 10.71 -9.85
N PRO A 107 6.06 11.39 -9.70
CA PRO A 107 7.40 11.02 -10.14
C PRO A 107 8.39 10.55 -9.06
N GLY A 108 8.05 10.55 -7.79
CA GLY A 108 9.00 10.34 -6.70
C GLY A 108 9.87 9.08 -6.87
N LEU A 109 9.23 7.92 -6.94
CA LEU A 109 9.90 6.62 -7.01
C LEU A 109 10.67 6.44 -8.33
N PHE A 110 10.07 6.81 -9.47
CA PHE A 110 10.77 6.63 -10.73
C PHE A 110 11.98 7.57 -10.89
N LEU A 111 12.00 8.75 -10.24
CA LEU A 111 13.20 9.61 -10.22
C LEU A 111 14.24 9.09 -9.23
N PHE A 112 13.81 8.61 -8.07
CA PHE A 112 14.70 7.99 -7.10
C PHE A 112 15.40 6.77 -7.71
N TYR A 113 14.65 5.80 -8.22
CA TYR A 113 15.20 4.62 -8.88
C TYR A 113 15.89 4.95 -10.21
N GLY A 114 15.27 5.80 -11.02
CA GLY A 114 15.79 6.23 -12.30
C GLY A 114 17.15 6.90 -12.18
N GLY A 115 17.41 7.70 -11.15
CA GLY A 115 18.70 8.29 -10.87
C GLY A 115 19.78 7.28 -10.49
N LEU A 116 19.39 6.16 -9.87
CA LEU A 116 20.29 5.11 -9.39
C LEU A 116 20.69 4.09 -10.46
N VAL A 117 19.86 3.82 -11.47
CA VAL A 117 20.18 2.90 -12.56
C VAL A 117 21.21 3.50 -13.52
N ARG A 118 21.81 2.66 -14.38
CA ARG A 118 22.65 3.15 -15.48
C ARG A 118 21.82 3.93 -16.51
N ARG A 119 22.41 4.97 -17.10
CA ARG A 119 21.78 5.93 -18.02
C ARG A 119 20.89 5.28 -19.11
N LYS A 120 21.28 4.12 -19.62
CA LYS A 120 20.60 3.36 -20.67
C LYS A 120 19.35 2.60 -20.24
N ASN A 121 18.91 2.75 -18.96
CA ASN A 121 17.80 2.03 -18.38
C ASN A 121 16.84 2.94 -17.58
N ILE A 122 16.98 4.27 -17.69
CA ILE A 122 16.13 5.21 -16.94
C ILE A 122 14.69 5.19 -17.43
N LEU A 123 14.48 5.22 -18.75
CA LEU A 123 13.13 5.21 -19.31
C LEU A 123 12.41 3.88 -19.06
N SER A 124 13.17 2.78 -19.03
CA SER A 124 12.61 1.47 -18.65
C SER A 124 12.00 1.50 -17.24
N VAL A 125 12.68 2.11 -16.25
CA VAL A 125 12.14 2.27 -14.91
C VAL A 125 10.89 3.16 -14.91
N ILE A 126 10.93 4.27 -15.62
CA ILE A 126 9.80 5.19 -15.75
C ILE A 126 8.59 4.48 -16.38
N ALA A 127 8.81 3.80 -17.52
CA ALA A 127 7.77 3.05 -18.22
C ALA A 127 7.15 1.94 -17.36
N GLN A 128 7.99 1.23 -16.57
CA GLN A 128 7.51 0.23 -15.63
C GLN A 128 6.62 0.82 -14.54
N CYS A 129 6.97 1.98 -13.97
CA CYS A 129 6.13 2.66 -12.99
C CYS A 129 4.78 3.10 -13.58
N PHE A 130 4.76 3.70 -14.77
CA PHE A 130 3.51 4.05 -15.46
C PHE A 130 2.69 2.81 -15.85
N GLY A 131 3.35 1.79 -16.37
CA GLY A 131 2.70 0.52 -16.73
C GLY A 131 2.04 -0.15 -15.53
N ILE A 132 2.71 -0.17 -14.38
CA ILE A 132 2.15 -0.68 -13.11
C ILE A 132 0.97 0.18 -12.67
N ALA A 133 1.09 1.50 -12.70
CA ALA A 133 -0.01 2.39 -12.31
C ALA A 133 -1.27 2.14 -13.14
N GLY A 134 -1.13 2.02 -14.46
CA GLY A 134 -2.24 1.70 -15.36
C GLY A 134 -2.83 0.30 -15.11
N LEU A 135 -1.97 -0.72 -15.07
CA LEU A 135 -2.39 -2.10 -14.87
C LEU A 135 -3.12 -2.32 -13.55
N VAL A 136 -2.52 -1.83 -12.45
CA VAL A 136 -3.09 -2.01 -11.11
C VAL A 136 -4.41 -1.25 -10.97
N THR A 137 -4.53 -0.07 -11.58
CA THR A 137 -5.79 0.67 -11.61
C THR A 137 -6.90 -0.14 -12.29
N ILE A 138 -6.60 -0.78 -13.43
CA ILE A 138 -7.55 -1.65 -14.13
C ILE A 138 -7.97 -2.82 -13.23
N LEU A 139 -7.02 -3.53 -12.63
CA LEU A 139 -7.30 -4.66 -11.74
C LEU A 139 -8.12 -4.22 -10.52
N TRP A 140 -7.79 -3.04 -9.95
CA TRP A 140 -8.48 -2.46 -8.80
C TRP A 140 -9.95 -2.18 -9.09
N VAL A 141 -10.24 -1.55 -10.23
CA VAL A 141 -11.61 -1.25 -10.65
C VAL A 141 -12.39 -2.54 -10.91
N ILE A 142 -11.80 -3.51 -11.62
CA ILE A 142 -12.52 -4.73 -12.00
C ILE A 142 -12.91 -5.56 -10.77
N PHE A 143 -11.96 -5.79 -9.84
CA PHE A 143 -12.18 -6.67 -8.68
C PHE A 143 -11.31 -6.38 -7.45
N GLY A 144 -10.15 -5.74 -7.61
CA GLY A 144 -9.15 -5.60 -6.55
C GLY A 144 -9.68 -4.87 -5.32
N TYR A 145 -10.38 -3.74 -5.51
CA TYR A 145 -11.03 -3.04 -4.41
C TYR A 145 -11.98 -3.95 -3.64
N SER A 146 -12.80 -4.69 -4.36
CA SER A 146 -13.77 -5.62 -3.75
C SER A 146 -13.09 -6.72 -2.96
N MET A 147 -12.03 -7.33 -3.51
CA MET A 147 -11.27 -8.38 -2.82
C MET A 147 -10.63 -7.90 -1.52
N VAL A 148 -10.27 -6.62 -1.42
CA VAL A 148 -9.61 -6.07 -0.22
C VAL A 148 -10.64 -5.52 0.78
N PHE A 149 -11.60 -4.71 0.34
CA PHE A 149 -12.43 -3.88 1.21
C PHE A 149 -13.93 -4.21 1.21
N SER A 150 -14.34 -5.27 0.54
CA SER A 150 -15.67 -5.81 0.81
C SER A 150 -15.65 -6.66 2.08
N GLY A 151 -16.78 -6.72 2.76
CA GLY A 151 -16.92 -7.45 4.00
C GLY A 151 -17.92 -6.76 4.92
N GLY A 152 -18.23 -7.39 6.01
CA GLY A 152 -19.21 -6.92 6.98
C GLY A 152 -19.84 -8.08 7.72
N SER A 153 -20.97 -7.84 8.39
CA SER A 153 -21.79 -8.84 9.07
C SER A 153 -22.99 -9.25 8.20
N GLY A 154 -23.60 -10.39 8.53
CA GLY A 154 -24.79 -10.88 7.84
C GLY A 154 -24.54 -11.32 6.40
N PRO A 155 -25.42 -10.94 5.44
CA PRO A 155 -25.29 -11.37 4.04
C PRO A 155 -24.00 -10.94 3.33
N ASP A 156 -23.34 -9.91 3.85
CA ASP A 156 -22.07 -9.38 3.33
C ASP A 156 -20.84 -10.01 3.99
N ALA A 157 -21.04 -10.97 4.88
CA ALA A 157 -19.94 -11.66 5.55
C ALA A 157 -18.98 -12.28 4.54
N THR A 158 -17.67 -12.05 4.76
CA THR A 158 -16.59 -12.57 3.92
C THR A 158 -15.67 -13.44 4.73
N GLY A 159 -14.80 -14.19 4.04
CA GLY A 159 -13.72 -14.91 4.69
C GLY A 159 -12.67 -13.97 5.27
N PRO A 160 -11.79 -14.47 6.14
CA PRO A 160 -10.75 -13.65 6.78
C PRO A 160 -9.54 -13.38 5.89
N PHE A 161 -9.44 -13.98 4.69
CA PHE A 161 -8.29 -13.92 3.81
C PHE A 161 -8.52 -13.05 2.58
N TRP A 162 -9.75 -12.86 2.15
CA TRP A 162 -10.15 -11.99 1.04
C TRP A 162 -11.64 -11.66 1.12
N GLY A 163 -12.00 -10.52 0.53
CA GLY A 163 -13.38 -10.08 0.39
C GLY A 163 -14.17 -10.85 -0.68
N ASN A 164 -15.36 -10.37 -0.99
CA ASN A 164 -16.23 -10.88 -2.05
C ASN A 164 -16.20 -9.97 -3.30
N MET A 165 -17.16 -10.13 -4.20
CA MET A 165 -17.27 -9.33 -5.44
C MET A 165 -18.33 -8.23 -5.37
N LYS A 166 -18.78 -7.83 -4.18
CA LYS A 166 -19.83 -6.81 -3.98
C LYS A 166 -19.53 -5.50 -4.68
N PHE A 167 -18.26 -5.07 -4.62
CA PHE A 167 -17.79 -3.81 -5.20
C PHE A 167 -17.05 -4.00 -6.54
N ALA A 168 -17.21 -5.16 -7.20
CA ALA A 168 -16.61 -5.37 -8.52
C ALA A 168 -17.08 -4.28 -9.50
N MET A 169 -16.20 -3.81 -10.37
CA MET A 169 -16.40 -2.66 -11.25
C MET A 169 -16.73 -1.37 -10.49
N LEU A 170 -16.32 -1.27 -9.21
CA LEU A 170 -16.65 -0.19 -8.27
C LEU A 170 -18.16 0.03 -8.11
N HIS A 171 -18.98 -1.02 -8.31
CA HIS A 171 -20.43 -0.94 -8.11
C HIS A 171 -20.75 -0.54 -6.67
N GLY A 172 -21.60 0.49 -6.48
CA GLY A 172 -21.95 1.01 -5.16
C GLY A 172 -20.82 1.76 -4.43
N VAL A 173 -19.72 2.10 -5.13
CA VAL A 173 -18.65 2.95 -4.61
C VAL A 173 -18.91 4.39 -5.09
N ASP A 174 -19.62 5.16 -4.28
CA ASP A 174 -20.11 6.49 -4.60
C ASP A 174 -19.56 7.58 -3.66
N SER A 175 -20.22 8.72 -3.61
CA SER A 175 -19.82 9.83 -2.76
C SER A 175 -20.29 9.72 -1.30
N LEU A 176 -21.12 8.73 -0.97
CA LEU A 176 -21.53 8.48 0.41
C LEU A 176 -20.45 7.74 1.19
N PRO A 177 -20.33 7.93 2.50
CA PRO A 177 -19.35 7.20 3.31
C PRO A 177 -19.61 5.69 3.38
N ASN A 178 -18.54 4.89 3.36
CA ASN A 178 -18.61 3.48 3.76
C ASN A 178 -18.30 3.37 5.27
N THR A 179 -19.34 3.17 6.06
CA THR A 179 -19.25 3.16 7.53
C THR A 179 -18.43 2.02 8.12
N ASN A 180 -18.05 1.01 7.33
CA ASN A 180 -17.10 -0.02 7.78
C ASN A 180 -15.67 0.53 7.97
N TYR A 181 -15.34 1.65 7.28
CA TYR A 181 -13.99 2.21 7.30
C TYR A 181 -13.94 3.66 7.75
N ALA A 182 -14.93 4.50 7.35
CA ALA A 182 -15.01 5.89 7.78
C ALA A 182 -16.43 6.43 7.61
N TYR A 183 -16.95 7.16 8.62
CA TYR A 183 -18.24 7.85 8.55
C TYR A 183 -18.17 9.20 7.83
N TRP A 184 -16.97 9.72 7.62
CA TRP A 184 -16.68 11.10 7.24
C TRP A 184 -15.90 11.24 5.93
N VAL A 185 -15.58 10.13 5.26
CA VAL A 185 -14.89 10.11 3.97
C VAL A 185 -15.77 9.42 2.92
N SER A 186 -15.92 10.04 1.76
CA SER A 186 -16.62 9.43 0.63
C SER A 186 -16.04 8.08 0.27
N HIS A 187 -16.86 7.09 -0.02
CA HIS A 187 -16.43 5.74 -0.37
C HIS A 187 -15.50 5.72 -1.61
N ASN A 188 -15.83 6.53 -2.62
CA ASN A 188 -14.99 6.69 -3.81
C ASN A 188 -13.61 7.28 -3.49
N VAL A 189 -13.52 8.27 -2.60
CA VAL A 189 -12.25 8.85 -2.16
C VAL A 189 -11.44 7.83 -1.34
N PHE A 190 -12.07 7.09 -0.44
CA PHE A 190 -11.43 5.98 0.27
C PHE A 190 -10.87 4.93 -0.70
N SER A 191 -11.67 4.50 -1.69
CA SER A 191 -11.23 3.55 -2.70
C SER A 191 -10.02 4.06 -3.50
N MET A 192 -10.02 5.34 -3.91
CA MET A 192 -8.89 5.92 -4.63
C MET A 192 -7.65 6.07 -3.76
N TYR A 193 -7.81 6.41 -2.49
CA TYR A 193 -6.68 6.45 -1.55
C TYR A 193 -6.02 5.07 -1.43
N GLN A 194 -6.80 4.02 -1.23
CA GLN A 194 -6.29 2.65 -1.12
C GLN A 194 -5.70 2.12 -2.43
N LEU A 195 -6.20 2.58 -3.59
CA LEU A 195 -5.59 2.31 -4.89
C LEU A 195 -4.14 2.80 -4.97
N MET A 196 -3.82 3.94 -4.36
CA MET A 196 -2.45 4.48 -4.39
C MET A 196 -1.45 3.53 -3.72
N PHE A 197 -1.86 2.84 -2.65
CA PHE A 197 -1.05 1.80 -2.00
C PHE A 197 -0.91 0.55 -2.87
N ALA A 198 -1.99 0.16 -3.53
CA ALA A 198 -1.97 -0.94 -4.48
C ALA A 198 -1.02 -0.68 -5.67
N ILE A 199 -0.89 0.57 -6.13
CA ILE A 199 0.01 0.98 -7.20
C ILE A 199 1.47 0.97 -6.76
N ILE A 200 1.78 1.63 -5.62
CA ILE A 200 3.18 1.80 -5.21
C ILE A 200 3.82 0.48 -4.77
N THR A 201 3.05 -0.41 -4.16
CA THR A 201 3.60 -1.63 -3.56
C THR A 201 4.36 -2.52 -4.57
N PRO A 202 3.80 -2.94 -5.71
CA PRO A 202 4.55 -3.69 -6.71
C PRO A 202 5.63 -2.85 -7.40
N ALA A 203 5.48 -1.51 -7.47
CA ALA A 203 6.51 -0.64 -8.04
C ALA A 203 7.80 -0.63 -7.20
N LEU A 204 7.73 -0.87 -5.88
CA LEU A 204 8.92 -1.01 -5.04
C LEU A 204 9.79 -2.21 -5.45
N ILE A 205 9.20 -3.30 -5.95
CA ILE A 205 9.94 -4.50 -6.40
C ILE A 205 10.91 -4.17 -7.53
N LEU A 206 10.60 -3.15 -8.35
CA LEU A 206 11.41 -2.74 -9.50
C LEU A 206 12.85 -2.42 -9.13
N GLY A 207 13.08 -1.88 -7.93
CA GLY A 207 14.42 -1.52 -7.50
C GLY A 207 15.40 -2.70 -7.44
N ALA A 208 14.93 -3.91 -7.10
CA ALA A 208 15.79 -5.09 -7.03
C ALA A 208 16.03 -5.76 -8.39
N ILE A 209 15.15 -5.57 -9.35
CA ILE A 209 15.17 -6.25 -10.65
C ILE A 209 15.58 -5.33 -11.81
N ALA A 210 15.86 -4.08 -11.50
CA ALA A 210 16.20 -3.06 -12.48
C ALA A 210 17.30 -3.52 -13.45
N GLU A 211 17.20 -3.05 -14.69
CA GLU A 211 18.13 -3.27 -15.80
C GLU A 211 18.16 -4.69 -16.41
N ARG A 212 17.38 -5.68 -15.89
CA ARG A 212 17.49 -7.08 -16.36
C ARG A 212 16.19 -7.89 -16.39
N MET A 213 15.03 -7.25 -16.26
CA MET A 213 13.74 -7.93 -16.44
C MET A 213 12.95 -7.31 -17.58
N LYS A 214 12.37 -8.14 -18.46
CA LYS A 214 11.54 -7.69 -19.60
C LYS A 214 10.34 -6.90 -19.11
N PHE A 215 9.97 -5.83 -19.80
CA PHE A 215 8.78 -5.02 -19.49
C PHE A 215 7.49 -5.86 -19.41
N ALA A 216 7.27 -6.72 -20.42
CA ALA A 216 6.12 -7.62 -20.45
C ALA A 216 6.12 -8.61 -19.26
N ALA A 217 7.31 -9.09 -18.83
CA ALA A 217 7.44 -9.97 -17.69
C ALA A 217 7.14 -9.26 -16.38
N VAL A 218 7.52 -7.99 -16.25
CA VAL A 218 7.16 -7.15 -15.09
C VAL A 218 5.65 -7.03 -15.00
N LEU A 219 4.95 -6.66 -16.07
CA LEU A 219 3.51 -6.47 -16.06
C LEU A 219 2.75 -7.78 -15.74
N LEU A 220 3.14 -8.91 -16.35
CA LEU A 220 2.51 -10.20 -16.06
C LEU A 220 2.79 -10.66 -14.61
N PHE A 221 4.02 -10.48 -14.13
CA PHE A 221 4.38 -10.77 -12.74
C PHE A 221 3.53 -9.94 -11.78
N VAL A 222 3.44 -8.63 -12.00
CA VAL A 222 2.64 -7.73 -11.15
C VAL A 222 1.16 -8.12 -11.16
N ALA A 223 0.58 -8.40 -12.32
CA ALA A 223 -0.83 -8.81 -12.40
C ALA A 223 -1.13 -10.03 -11.52
N LEU A 224 -0.29 -11.07 -11.59
CA LEU A 224 -0.44 -12.28 -10.78
C LEU A 224 -0.11 -12.02 -9.30
N TRP A 225 0.92 -11.21 -9.02
CA TRP A 225 1.34 -10.90 -7.66
C TRP A 225 0.29 -10.09 -6.89
N MET A 226 -0.42 -9.17 -7.57
CA MET A 226 -1.53 -8.45 -6.96
C MET A 226 -2.61 -9.40 -6.46
N VAL A 227 -2.99 -10.39 -7.26
CA VAL A 227 -4.06 -11.35 -6.91
C VAL A 227 -3.63 -12.34 -5.83
N VAL A 228 -2.39 -12.82 -5.89
CA VAL A 228 -1.91 -13.90 -5.00
C VAL A 228 -1.34 -13.36 -3.70
N VAL A 229 -0.67 -12.20 -3.72
CA VAL A 229 0.05 -11.67 -2.56
C VAL A 229 -0.62 -10.42 -2.01
N TYR A 230 -0.75 -9.37 -2.83
CA TYR A 230 -1.14 -8.06 -2.31
C TYR A 230 -2.59 -8.01 -1.83
N PHE A 231 -3.56 -8.38 -2.65
CA PHE A 231 -4.98 -8.28 -2.27
C PHE A 231 -5.32 -9.15 -1.07
N PRO A 232 -4.89 -10.42 -0.98
CA PRO A 232 -5.11 -11.22 0.21
C PRO A 232 -4.45 -10.63 1.46
N LEU A 233 -3.20 -10.17 1.36
CA LEU A 233 -2.49 -9.60 2.50
C LEU A 233 -3.15 -8.30 2.99
N ALA A 234 -3.51 -7.41 2.05
CA ALA A 234 -4.19 -6.16 2.37
C ALA A 234 -5.56 -6.40 3.03
N HIS A 235 -6.33 -7.40 2.57
CA HIS A 235 -7.56 -7.80 3.23
C HIS A 235 -7.31 -8.35 4.63
N MET A 236 -6.36 -9.24 4.80
CA MET A 236 -6.03 -9.82 6.10
C MET A 236 -5.66 -8.76 7.15
N VAL A 237 -4.97 -7.69 6.74
CA VAL A 237 -4.47 -6.65 7.67
C VAL A 237 -5.46 -5.50 7.82
N TRP A 238 -6.09 -5.05 6.75
CA TRP A 238 -6.92 -3.83 6.72
C TRP A 238 -8.40 -4.08 6.47
N GLY A 239 -8.77 -5.22 5.89
CA GLY A 239 -10.19 -5.56 5.71
C GLY A 239 -10.94 -5.65 7.04
N ILE A 240 -12.22 -5.25 7.06
CA ILE A 240 -13.01 -5.21 8.30
C ILE A 240 -13.12 -6.60 8.97
N ASN A 241 -13.06 -7.67 8.20
CA ASN A 241 -13.08 -9.06 8.66
C ASN A 241 -11.70 -9.71 8.62
N GLY A 242 -10.64 -8.92 8.40
CA GLY A 242 -9.28 -9.41 8.17
C GLY A 242 -8.74 -10.27 9.31
N TRP A 243 -8.05 -11.35 8.95
CA TRP A 243 -7.48 -12.32 9.88
C TRP A 243 -6.44 -11.74 10.84
N MET A 244 -5.77 -10.66 10.41
CA MET A 244 -4.72 -9.97 11.16
C MET A 244 -5.09 -8.52 11.55
N ASN A 245 -6.35 -8.11 11.36
CA ASN A 245 -6.82 -6.77 11.71
C ASN A 245 -7.12 -6.68 13.22
N GLY A 246 -6.11 -6.36 14.03
CA GLY A 246 -6.24 -6.32 15.48
C GLY A 246 -7.05 -5.13 15.99
N VAL A 247 -7.11 -4.02 15.27
CA VAL A 247 -7.81 -2.80 15.71
C VAL A 247 -9.32 -2.96 15.56
N TRP A 248 -9.80 -3.39 14.39
CA TRP A 248 -11.22 -3.32 14.05
C TRP A 248 -11.93 -4.67 14.10
N ASN A 249 -11.22 -5.79 13.96
CA ASN A 249 -11.80 -7.13 13.99
C ASN A 249 -11.60 -7.80 15.37
N ALA A 250 -12.67 -7.85 16.16
CA ALA A 250 -12.63 -8.53 17.47
C ALA A 250 -12.28 -10.03 17.35
N ASP A 251 -12.65 -10.66 16.23
CA ASP A 251 -12.45 -12.09 15.96
C ASP A 251 -11.11 -12.40 15.25
N ALA A 252 -10.28 -11.39 15.01
CA ALA A 252 -8.98 -11.57 14.39
C ALA A 252 -8.13 -12.57 15.17
N LYS A 253 -7.57 -13.57 14.47
CA LYS A 253 -6.75 -14.62 15.11
C LYS A 253 -5.34 -14.11 15.44
N ILE A 254 -4.82 -13.20 14.63
CA ILE A 254 -3.59 -12.48 14.89
C ILE A 254 -3.98 -11.01 15.08
N LYS A 255 -3.89 -10.54 16.31
CA LYS A 255 -4.27 -9.16 16.64
C LYS A 255 -3.10 -8.21 16.43
N ALA A 256 -2.57 -8.17 15.21
CA ALA A 256 -1.51 -7.27 14.81
C ALA A 256 -2.06 -5.90 14.40
N ILE A 257 -1.17 -4.92 14.29
CA ILE A 257 -1.46 -3.57 13.80
C ILE A 257 -0.45 -3.16 12.75
N ASP A 258 -0.92 -2.46 11.72
CA ASP A 258 -0.11 -1.90 10.66
C ASP A 258 -0.78 -0.61 10.17
N PHE A 259 -0.24 0.54 10.58
CA PHE A 259 -0.90 1.82 10.36
C PHE A 259 -0.99 2.19 8.88
N ALA A 260 0.12 2.04 8.18
CA ALA A 260 0.20 2.49 6.78
C ALA A 260 0.92 1.51 5.83
N GLY A 261 1.24 0.28 6.25
CA GLY A 261 1.75 -0.72 5.32
C GLY A 261 3.16 -1.23 5.57
N GLY A 262 3.59 -1.31 6.82
CA GLY A 262 4.87 -1.95 7.15
C GLY A 262 4.92 -3.40 6.69
N THR A 263 3.87 -4.18 6.95
CA THR A 263 3.70 -5.55 6.47
C THR A 263 3.14 -5.59 5.05
N VAL A 264 2.05 -4.87 4.79
CA VAL A 264 1.30 -4.94 3.52
C VAL A 264 2.10 -4.39 2.35
N VAL A 265 2.84 -3.30 2.53
CA VAL A 265 3.59 -2.62 1.47
C VAL A 265 5.06 -3.00 1.50
N HIS A 266 5.77 -2.65 2.59
CA HIS A 266 7.23 -2.72 2.59
C HIS A 266 7.77 -4.13 2.75
N MET A 267 7.23 -4.92 3.66
CA MET A 267 7.65 -6.31 3.79
C MET A 267 7.29 -7.14 2.57
N SER A 268 6.04 -7.05 2.10
CA SER A 268 5.57 -7.86 0.97
C SER A 268 6.39 -7.58 -0.29
N SER A 269 6.60 -6.31 -0.64
CA SER A 269 7.39 -5.91 -1.80
C SER A 269 8.88 -6.21 -1.63
N GLY A 270 9.44 -5.90 -0.46
CA GLY A 270 10.87 -6.04 -0.22
C GLY A 270 11.35 -7.50 -0.20
N TRP A 271 10.59 -8.41 0.45
CA TRP A 271 10.91 -9.85 0.42
C TRP A 271 10.64 -10.47 -0.94
N SER A 272 9.59 -10.05 -1.65
CA SER A 272 9.36 -10.43 -3.04
C SER A 272 10.49 -9.97 -3.96
N ALA A 273 10.99 -8.76 -3.74
CA ALA A 273 12.10 -8.18 -4.46
C ALA A 273 13.38 -9.01 -4.32
N LEU A 274 13.72 -9.45 -3.10
CA LEU A 274 14.86 -10.34 -2.87
C LEU A 274 14.70 -11.66 -3.61
N VAL A 275 13.55 -12.32 -3.47
CA VAL A 275 13.29 -13.61 -4.12
C VAL A 275 13.40 -13.50 -5.64
N LEU A 276 12.76 -12.47 -6.22
CA LEU A 276 12.78 -12.28 -7.66
C LEU A 276 14.18 -11.92 -8.17
N CYS A 277 14.93 -11.12 -7.43
CA CYS A 277 16.34 -10.81 -7.68
C CYS A 277 17.22 -12.07 -7.73
N LEU A 278 17.03 -12.99 -6.78
CA LEU A 278 17.78 -14.27 -6.73
C LEU A 278 17.41 -15.17 -7.93
N ILE A 279 16.14 -15.25 -8.31
CA ILE A 279 15.67 -16.04 -9.46
C ILE A 279 16.18 -15.48 -10.81
N LEU A 280 16.23 -14.15 -10.94
CA LEU A 280 16.77 -13.49 -12.14
C LEU A 280 18.28 -13.64 -12.26
N GLY A 281 19.00 -13.76 -11.15
CA GLY A 281 20.45 -13.77 -11.14
C GLY A 281 21.07 -12.37 -11.28
N LYS A 282 22.40 -12.33 -11.36
CA LYS A 282 23.17 -11.07 -11.40
C LYS A 282 23.08 -10.37 -12.74
N ARG A 283 23.17 -9.02 -12.74
CA ARG A 283 23.33 -8.21 -13.96
C ARG A 283 24.66 -8.54 -14.66
N ILE A 284 24.68 -8.39 -15.96
CA ILE A 284 25.92 -8.50 -16.74
C ILE A 284 26.91 -7.46 -16.21
N GLY A 285 28.15 -7.89 -15.93
CA GLY A 285 29.21 -7.05 -15.38
C GLY A 285 29.13 -6.83 -13.86
N PHE A 286 28.18 -7.42 -13.13
CA PHE A 286 28.09 -7.26 -11.67
C PHE A 286 29.39 -7.67 -10.97
N GLY A 287 29.95 -6.75 -10.16
CA GLY A 287 31.21 -6.94 -9.44
C GLY A 287 32.46 -6.83 -10.32
N LYS A 288 32.32 -6.56 -11.63
CA LYS A 288 33.43 -6.40 -12.59
C LYS A 288 33.42 -5.02 -13.25
N GLU A 289 32.24 -4.47 -13.50
CA GLU A 289 32.05 -3.17 -14.12
C GLU A 289 31.56 -2.14 -13.12
N ASN A 290 31.80 -0.86 -13.42
CA ASN A 290 31.24 0.23 -12.63
C ASN A 290 29.74 0.36 -12.90
N MET A 291 28.92 0.16 -11.86
CA MET A 291 27.47 0.31 -11.89
C MET A 291 27.00 1.50 -11.04
N SER A 292 27.79 2.56 -11.00
CA SER A 292 27.45 3.77 -10.25
C SER A 292 26.16 4.40 -10.76
N PRO A 293 25.37 5.04 -9.88
CA PRO A 293 24.22 5.86 -10.25
C PRO A 293 24.58 6.86 -11.35
N HIS A 294 23.74 6.94 -12.39
CA HIS A 294 24.03 7.89 -13.47
C HIS A 294 23.68 9.34 -13.09
N SER A 295 22.77 9.56 -12.16
CA SER A 295 22.36 10.90 -11.73
C SER A 295 21.92 10.94 -10.27
N MET A 296 22.86 11.26 -9.39
CA MET A 296 22.54 11.48 -7.97
C MET A 296 21.61 12.68 -7.74
N VAL A 297 21.56 13.65 -8.68
CA VAL A 297 20.66 14.80 -8.61
C VAL A 297 19.20 14.32 -8.76
N LEU A 298 18.90 13.45 -9.74
CA LEU A 298 17.57 12.88 -9.91
C LEU A 298 17.18 12.02 -8.70
N CYS A 299 18.11 11.23 -8.17
CA CYS A 299 17.89 10.45 -6.96
C CYS A 299 17.51 11.34 -5.76
N ALA A 300 18.24 12.43 -5.54
CA ALA A 300 17.96 13.37 -4.46
C ALA A 300 16.61 14.10 -4.63
N ILE A 301 16.26 14.50 -5.86
CA ILE A 301 14.95 15.08 -6.18
C ILE A 301 13.85 14.07 -5.88
N GLY A 302 14.00 12.83 -6.38
CA GLY A 302 13.06 11.73 -6.11
C GLY A 302 12.90 11.45 -4.63
N THR A 303 13.98 11.48 -3.84
CA THR A 303 13.94 11.36 -2.38
C THR A 303 13.08 12.45 -1.73
N GLY A 304 13.26 13.70 -2.14
CA GLY A 304 12.44 14.81 -1.64
C GLY A 304 10.95 14.64 -1.97
N MET A 305 10.66 14.18 -3.19
CA MET A 305 9.28 13.89 -3.61
C MET A 305 8.66 12.72 -2.85
N LEU A 306 9.44 11.66 -2.58
CA LEU A 306 9.03 10.55 -1.72
C LEU A 306 8.72 11.03 -0.30
N TRP A 307 9.57 11.87 0.29
CA TRP A 307 9.34 12.39 1.64
C TRP A 307 8.05 13.21 1.72
N VAL A 308 7.86 14.17 0.83
CA VAL A 308 6.64 14.99 0.78
C VAL A 308 5.40 14.12 0.57
N GLY A 309 5.45 13.19 -0.38
CA GLY A 309 4.34 12.27 -0.64
C GLY A 309 4.01 11.35 0.54
N TRP A 310 5.02 11.03 1.35
CA TRP A 310 4.84 10.16 2.52
C TRP A 310 4.00 10.78 3.64
N TYR A 311 3.83 12.08 3.64
CA TYR A 311 2.83 12.70 4.52
C TYR A 311 1.41 12.28 4.14
N GLY A 312 1.11 12.19 2.84
CA GLY A 312 -0.15 11.59 2.38
C GLY A 312 -0.23 10.10 2.68
N PHE A 313 0.89 9.38 2.53
CA PHE A 313 0.97 7.94 2.79
C PHE A 313 0.72 7.62 4.28
N ASN A 314 1.46 8.24 5.19
CA ASN A 314 1.38 7.97 6.63
C ASN A 314 0.24 8.72 7.31
N ALA A 315 0.21 10.04 7.24
CA ALA A 315 -0.82 10.81 7.93
C ALA A 315 -2.21 10.65 7.26
N GLY A 316 -2.26 10.40 5.95
CA GLY A 316 -3.51 10.02 5.27
C GLY A 316 -4.08 8.67 5.73
N SER A 317 -3.25 7.76 6.25
CA SER A 317 -3.70 6.45 6.76
C SER A 317 -4.52 6.51 8.05
N ALA A 318 -4.59 7.68 8.69
CA ALA A 318 -5.60 7.95 9.72
C ALA A 318 -7.03 7.93 9.15
N VAL A 319 -7.19 8.04 7.81
CA VAL A 319 -8.46 8.17 7.11
C VAL A 319 -9.32 9.32 7.67
N ALA A 320 -8.66 10.32 8.25
CA ALA A 320 -9.26 11.48 8.89
C ALA A 320 -8.26 12.64 8.94
N ALA A 321 -8.75 13.89 9.02
CA ALA A 321 -7.96 15.07 9.38
C ALA A 321 -8.14 15.31 10.88
N ASP A 322 -7.45 14.56 11.72
CA ASP A 322 -7.61 14.52 13.17
C ASP A 322 -6.26 14.51 13.93
N GLY A 323 -6.32 14.29 15.23
CA GLY A 323 -5.15 14.21 16.10
C GLY A 323 -4.21 13.04 15.75
N VAL A 324 -4.76 11.91 15.27
CA VAL A 324 -3.95 10.75 14.84
C VAL A 324 -3.19 11.07 13.55
N ALA A 325 -3.84 11.75 12.58
CA ALA A 325 -3.18 12.23 11.37
C ALA A 325 -2.06 13.22 11.70
N SER A 326 -2.31 14.17 12.59
CA SER A 326 -1.32 15.16 13.04
C SER A 326 -0.13 14.50 13.73
N ASN A 327 -0.38 13.49 14.56
CA ASN A 327 0.68 12.71 15.20
C ASN A 327 1.49 11.91 14.17
N ALA A 328 0.84 11.23 13.24
CA ALA A 328 1.52 10.48 12.17
C ALA A 328 2.39 11.39 11.30
N PHE A 329 1.96 12.63 11.04
CA PHE A 329 2.75 13.65 10.35
C PHE A 329 4.04 13.99 11.12
N MET A 330 3.91 14.25 12.42
CA MET A 330 5.03 14.57 13.32
C MET A 330 6.02 13.40 13.41
N THR A 331 5.56 12.21 13.71
CA THR A 331 6.40 11.03 13.91
C THR A 331 7.11 10.61 12.62
N THR A 332 6.46 10.75 11.46
CA THR A 332 7.07 10.56 10.14
C THR A 332 8.21 11.55 9.93
N THR A 333 8.01 12.83 10.25
CA THR A 333 9.05 13.86 10.13
C THR A 333 10.26 13.54 11.01
N ILE A 334 10.02 13.21 12.28
CA ILE A 334 11.10 12.94 13.25
C ILE A 334 11.91 11.71 12.83
N ALA A 335 11.26 10.58 12.60
CA ALA A 335 11.95 9.34 12.27
C ALA A 335 12.76 9.46 10.97
N THR A 336 12.19 10.13 9.97
CA THR A 336 12.85 10.35 8.68
C THR A 336 14.07 11.25 8.82
N ALA A 337 13.95 12.39 9.49
CA ALA A 337 15.05 13.32 9.68
C ALA A 337 16.20 12.68 10.48
N VAL A 338 15.87 11.91 11.52
CA VAL A 338 16.85 11.20 12.34
C VAL A 338 17.57 10.12 11.51
N ALA A 339 16.85 9.30 10.75
CA ALA A 339 17.47 8.27 9.92
C ALA A 339 18.31 8.87 8.78
N CYS A 340 17.82 9.96 8.18
CA CYS A 340 18.55 10.74 7.17
C CYS A 340 19.89 11.27 7.71
N PHE A 341 20.00 11.56 8.99
CA PHE A 341 21.25 11.96 9.63
C PHE A 341 22.10 10.76 10.07
N VAL A 342 21.50 9.72 10.64
CA VAL A 342 22.21 8.57 11.24
C VAL A 342 22.86 7.70 10.18
N TRP A 343 22.22 7.45 9.04
CA TRP A 343 22.77 6.62 7.96
C TRP A 343 24.11 7.18 7.43
N PRO A 344 24.20 8.43 6.97
CA PRO A 344 25.49 8.99 6.53
C PRO A 344 26.50 9.16 7.67
N LEU A 345 26.05 9.27 8.94
CA LEU A 345 26.94 9.22 10.10
C LEU A 345 27.62 7.84 10.20
N MET A 346 26.87 6.74 9.98
CA MET A 346 27.45 5.39 9.93
C MET A 346 28.44 5.23 8.77
N GLU A 347 28.17 5.83 7.61
CA GLU A 347 29.14 5.89 6.51
C GLU A 347 30.40 6.68 6.91
N TRP A 348 30.21 7.83 7.55
CA TRP A 348 31.32 8.66 7.98
C TRP A 348 32.26 7.93 8.94
N ILE A 349 31.68 7.28 9.95
CA ILE A 349 32.43 6.48 10.92
C ILE A 349 33.16 5.30 10.26
N THR A 350 32.52 4.63 9.30
CA THR A 350 33.05 3.36 8.74
C THR A 350 33.87 3.53 7.47
N ARG A 351 33.64 4.60 6.69
CA ARG A 351 34.25 4.86 5.39
C ARG A 351 35.03 6.20 5.33
N GLY A 352 34.94 7.01 6.38
CA GLY A 352 35.58 8.31 6.48
C GLY A 352 34.89 9.44 5.74
N LYS A 353 33.81 9.19 5.00
CA LYS A 353 33.02 10.21 4.27
C LYS A 353 31.55 9.86 4.23
N PRO A 354 30.65 10.83 4.50
CA PRO A 354 29.22 10.67 4.23
C PRO A 354 28.95 10.81 2.74
N SER A 355 27.93 10.14 2.22
CA SER A 355 27.53 10.26 0.82
C SER A 355 26.13 10.87 0.67
N VAL A 356 25.87 11.53 -0.48
CA VAL A 356 24.53 12.03 -0.81
C VAL A 356 23.55 10.85 -0.92
N LEU A 357 24.01 9.71 -1.45
CA LEU A 357 23.20 8.47 -1.48
C LEU A 357 22.85 8.02 -0.06
N GLY A 358 23.77 8.14 0.90
CA GLY A 358 23.51 7.83 2.31
C GLY A 358 22.40 8.68 2.92
N PHE A 359 22.37 9.98 2.62
CA PHE A 359 21.27 10.87 3.02
C PHE A 359 19.93 10.42 2.38
N CYS A 360 19.94 10.13 1.09
CA CYS A 360 18.74 9.65 0.38
C CYS A 360 18.23 8.31 0.93
N SER A 361 19.13 7.33 1.06
CA SER A 361 18.78 6.00 1.58
C SER A 361 18.33 6.04 3.03
N GLY A 362 18.99 6.87 3.85
CA GLY A 362 18.61 7.09 5.26
C GLY A 362 17.22 7.71 5.39
N ALA A 363 16.91 8.72 4.57
CA ALA A 363 15.57 9.32 4.54
C ALA A 363 14.51 8.25 4.19
N VAL A 364 14.69 7.50 3.10
CA VAL A 364 13.72 6.46 2.69
C VAL A 364 13.63 5.36 3.74
N ALA A 365 14.73 4.93 4.35
CA ALA A 365 14.71 3.94 5.44
C ALA A 365 13.91 4.44 6.66
N GLY A 366 14.06 5.71 7.04
CA GLY A 366 13.27 6.33 8.11
C GLY A 366 11.78 6.32 7.81
N LEU A 367 11.41 6.70 6.59
CA LEU A 367 10.04 6.67 6.09
C LEU A 367 9.46 5.25 6.15
N VAL A 368 10.21 4.24 5.70
CA VAL A 368 9.79 2.82 5.70
C VAL A 368 9.59 2.29 7.11
N VAL A 369 10.58 2.47 7.99
CA VAL A 369 10.54 1.84 9.33
C VAL A 369 9.46 2.46 10.21
N VAL A 370 9.16 3.77 10.06
CA VAL A 370 8.10 4.43 10.85
C VAL A 370 6.70 4.11 10.33
N THR A 371 6.56 3.69 9.09
CA THR A 371 5.26 3.49 8.41
C THR A 371 4.25 2.64 9.21
N PRO A 372 4.59 1.45 9.75
CA PRO A 372 3.60 0.66 10.52
C PRO A 372 3.25 1.27 11.87
N ALA A 373 4.08 2.17 12.39
CA ALA A 373 4.03 2.68 13.76
C ALA A 373 3.49 4.11 13.86
N CYS A 374 3.59 4.93 12.81
CA CYS A 374 3.51 6.39 12.87
C CYS A 374 2.25 6.94 13.53
N GLY A 375 1.10 6.29 13.40
CA GLY A 375 -0.15 6.68 14.05
C GLY A 375 -0.38 6.05 15.43
N PHE A 376 0.60 5.30 15.95
CA PHE A 376 0.48 4.57 17.21
C PHE A 376 1.56 4.93 18.24
N ILE A 377 2.58 5.68 17.85
CA ILE A 377 3.74 6.02 18.71
C ILE A 377 3.85 7.52 18.95
N ASP A 378 4.52 7.90 20.02
CA ASP A 378 4.86 9.28 20.33
C ASP A 378 6.19 9.74 19.67
N ALA A 379 6.63 10.96 19.98
CA ALA A 379 7.87 11.54 19.48
C ALA A 379 9.13 10.76 19.94
N GLN A 380 9.12 10.17 21.13
CA GLN A 380 10.24 9.36 21.64
C GLN A 380 10.35 8.05 20.87
N GLY A 381 9.21 7.40 20.63
CA GLY A 381 9.14 6.21 19.77
C GLY A 381 9.64 6.49 18.35
N ALA A 382 9.28 7.65 17.79
CA ALA A 382 9.75 8.08 16.47
C ALA A 382 11.28 8.32 16.43
N LEU A 383 11.85 8.89 17.48
CA LEU A 383 13.30 9.06 17.63
C LEU A 383 14.02 7.70 17.65
N ILE A 384 13.53 6.75 18.44
CA ILE A 384 14.08 5.39 18.52
C ILE A 384 14.03 4.70 17.16
N ILE A 385 12.88 4.78 16.47
CA ILE A 385 12.70 4.22 15.13
C ILE A 385 13.66 4.88 14.14
N GLY A 386 13.84 6.18 14.19
CA GLY A 386 14.75 6.91 13.30
C GLY A 386 16.21 6.45 13.45
N VAL A 387 16.68 6.27 14.68
CA VAL A 387 18.03 5.75 14.94
C VAL A 387 18.16 4.31 14.43
N ALA A 388 17.21 3.44 14.73
CA ALA A 388 17.21 2.06 14.26
C ALA A 388 17.16 1.96 12.73
N ALA A 389 16.38 2.82 12.08
CA ALA A 389 16.26 2.92 10.62
C ALA A 389 17.55 3.39 9.93
N GLY A 390 18.32 4.25 10.58
CA GLY A 390 19.62 4.69 10.07
C GLY A 390 20.72 3.64 10.18
N ILE A 391 20.62 2.69 11.13
CA ILE A 391 21.67 1.70 11.42
C ILE A 391 21.37 0.35 10.76
N ILE A 392 20.20 -0.24 11.01
CA ILE A 392 19.91 -1.63 10.65
C ILE A 392 19.78 -1.80 9.13
N PRO A 393 18.95 -1.05 8.39
CA PRO A 393 18.91 -1.13 6.93
C PRO A 393 20.27 -0.82 6.30
N TRP A 394 21.02 0.20 6.80
CA TRP A 394 22.37 0.48 6.35
C TRP A 394 23.28 -0.74 6.45
N PHE A 395 23.27 -1.44 7.59
CA PHE A 395 24.07 -2.65 7.79
C PHE A 395 23.73 -3.74 6.77
N PHE A 396 22.46 -3.95 6.48
CA PHE A 396 22.02 -4.93 5.48
C PHE A 396 22.42 -4.54 4.06
N CYS A 397 22.26 -3.27 3.67
CA CYS A 397 22.66 -2.78 2.36
C CYS A 397 24.17 -2.82 2.16
N TYR A 398 24.94 -2.53 3.21
CA TYR A 398 26.40 -2.40 3.11
C TYR A 398 27.15 -3.70 3.41
N LYS A 399 26.81 -4.41 4.49
CA LYS A 399 27.55 -5.60 4.93
C LYS A 399 26.94 -6.90 4.45
N VAL A 400 25.65 -7.11 4.73
CA VAL A 400 24.96 -8.38 4.44
C VAL A 400 24.89 -8.61 2.92
N LYS A 401 24.55 -7.61 2.13
CA LYS A 401 24.59 -7.68 0.66
C LYS A 401 25.98 -8.09 0.15
N GLY A 402 27.03 -7.53 0.72
CA GLY A 402 28.41 -7.88 0.37
C GLY A 402 28.77 -9.33 0.74
N TRP A 403 28.34 -9.83 1.90
CA TRP A 403 28.63 -11.19 2.36
C TRP A 403 27.97 -12.26 1.49
N PHE A 404 26.71 -12.04 1.09
CA PHE A 404 25.95 -13.00 0.29
C PHE A 404 26.08 -12.76 -1.23
N GLY A 405 26.55 -11.60 -1.64
CA GLY A 405 26.83 -11.28 -3.04
C GLY A 405 25.64 -11.35 -3.98
N TYR A 406 24.40 -11.10 -3.50
CA TYR A 406 23.22 -10.99 -4.33
C TYR A 406 23.15 -9.59 -5.00
N ASP A 407 22.61 -9.56 -6.20
CA ASP A 407 22.49 -8.32 -6.98
C ASP A 407 21.10 -7.68 -6.84
N ASP A 408 20.79 -7.21 -5.63
CA ASP A 408 19.68 -6.29 -5.40
C ASP A 408 20.12 -4.91 -5.93
N ALA A 409 19.64 -4.52 -7.10
CA ALA A 409 20.22 -3.42 -7.87
C ALA A 409 20.20 -2.08 -7.12
N LEU A 410 19.13 -1.77 -6.40
CA LEU A 410 18.89 -0.48 -5.75
C LEU A 410 18.61 -0.60 -4.25
N ASP A 411 19.14 -1.64 -3.60
CA ASP A 411 19.04 -1.88 -2.15
C ASP A 411 17.61 -2.03 -1.59
N THR A 412 16.69 -2.49 -2.43
CA THR A 412 15.26 -2.66 -2.10
C THR A 412 15.04 -3.60 -0.92
N PHE A 413 15.77 -4.72 -0.87
CA PHE A 413 15.68 -5.67 0.24
C PHE A 413 16.10 -5.04 1.56
N GLY A 414 17.26 -4.39 1.59
CA GLY A 414 17.77 -3.76 2.82
C GLY A 414 16.86 -2.65 3.33
N VAL A 415 16.33 -1.81 2.45
CA VAL A 415 15.47 -0.69 2.81
C VAL A 415 14.04 -1.14 3.12
N HIS A 416 13.38 -1.90 2.23
CA HIS A 416 11.96 -2.21 2.37
C HIS A 416 11.68 -3.51 3.12
N ALA A 417 12.38 -4.63 2.83
CA ALA A 417 12.15 -5.87 3.54
C ALA A 417 12.62 -5.78 5.00
N VAL A 418 13.90 -5.43 5.17
CA VAL A 418 14.49 -5.31 6.51
C VAL A 418 13.85 -4.14 7.28
N GLY A 419 13.71 -2.98 6.63
CA GLY A 419 13.06 -1.83 7.24
C GLY A 419 11.60 -2.07 7.62
N GLY A 420 10.80 -2.66 6.74
CA GLY A 420 9.39 -2.99 7.04
C GLY A 420 9.26 -4.02 8.16
N THR A 421 10.11 -5.06 8.17
CA THR A 421 10.16 -6.07 9.24
C THR A 421 10.55 -5.44 10.58
N LEU A 422 11.57 -4.59 10.60
CA LEU A 422 12.00 -3.84 11.78
C LEU A 422 10.89 -2.93 12.30
N GLY A 423 10.25 -2.17 11.41
CA GLY A 423 9.16 -1.27 11.76
C GLY A 423 7.97 -2.01 12.35
N ALA A 424 7.53 -3.09 11.70
CA ALA A 424 6.44 -3.93 12.20
C ALA A 424 6.75 -4.49 13.61
N LEU A 425 7.98 -4.95 13.84
CA LEU A 425 8.40 -5.44 15.14
C LEU A 425 8.42 -4.33 16.19
N LEU A 426 9.03 -3.18 15.88
CA LEU A 426 9.13 -2.04 16.81
C LEU A 426 7.74 -1.46 17.15
N THR A 427 6.79 -1.50 16.22
CA THR A 427 5.40 -1.12 16.49
C THR A 427 4.83 -1.93 17.67
N GLY A 428 5.16 -3.22 17.76
CA GLY A 428 4.71 -4.10 18.85
C GLY A 428 5.22 -3.71 20.25
N PHE A 429 6.32 -2.96 20.32
CA PHE A 429 6.90 -2.50 21.58
C PHE A 429 6.56 -1.05 21.92
N LEU A 430 6.35 -0.20 20.90
CA LEU A 430 6.28 1.25 21.05
C LEU A 430 4.86 1.80 20.95
N ALA A 431 3.89 1.02 20.45
CA ALA A 431 2.51 1.47 20.30
C ALA A 431 1.86 1.79 21.67
N THR A 432 1.20 2.95 21.73
CA THR A 432 0.56 3.44 22.95
C THR A 432 -0.84 3.99 22.71
N PRO A 433 -1.84 3.65 23.56
CA PRO A 433 -3.20 4.15 23.45
C PRO A 433 -3.33 5.64 23.83
N THR A 434 -2.31 6.24 24.43
CA THR A 434 -2.27 7.69 24.69
C THR A 434 -2.19 8.51 23.39
N VAL A 435 -1.61 7.92 22.34
CA VAL A 435 -1.52 8.51 21.01
C VAL A 435 -2.73 8.14 20.16
N ASN A 436 -3.15 6.88 20.21
CA ASN A 436 -4.26 6.40 19.40
C ASN A 436 -5.22 5.56 20.24
N ALA A 437 -6.33 6.17 20.64
CA ALA A 437 -7.34 5.56 21.50
C ALA A 437 -8.01 4.32 20.88
N ASN A 438 -7.95 4.15 19.54
CA ASN A 438 -8.48 2.96 18.86
C ASN A 438 -7.79 1.66 19.32
N LEU A 439 -6.58 1.74 19.86
CA LEU A 439 -5.90 0.60 20.48
C LEU A 439 -6.65 0.02 21.69
N ASN A 440 -7.54 0.80 22.32
CA ASN A 440 -8.37 0.33 23.42
C ASN A 440 -9.61 -0.45 22.97
N THR A 441 -9.91 -0.51 21.67
CA THR A 441 -11.10 -1.20 21.15
C THR A 441 -10.99 -2.72 21.34
N ASN A 442 -10.01 -3.34 20.69
CA ASN A 442 -9.82 -4.80 20.71
C ASN A 442 -8.45 -5.25 21.26
N LEU A 443 -7.59 -4.30 21.63
CA LEU A 443 -6.19 -4.54 21.99
C LEU A 443 -5.83 -4.15 23.42
N LYS A 444 -6.81 -3.68 24.22
CA LYS A 444 -6.58 -3.17 25.57
C LYS A 444 -5.73 -4.13 26.42
N ASP A 445 -6.14 -5.40 26.51
CA ASP A 445 -5.46 -6.38 27.35
C ASP A 445 -4.10 -6.80 26.76
N ILE A 446 -3.98 -6.82 25.43
CA ILE A 446 -2.73 -7.14 24.72
C ILE A 446 -1.69 -6.06 24.97
N ILE A 447 -2.09 -4.78 24.96
CA ILE A 447 -1.20 -3.66 25.23
C ILE A 447 -0.86 -3.58 26.71
N ALA A 448 -1.84 -3.72 27.60
CA ALA A 448 -1.61 -3.74 29.04
C ALA A 448 -0.68 -4.89 29.47
N GLY A 449 -0.81 -6.04 28.80
CA GLY A 449 0.06 -7.20 29.02
C GLY A 449 1.40 -7.15 28.29
N HIS A 450 1.71 -6.08 27.54
CA HIS A 450 2.94 -5.93 26.73
C HIS A 450 3.21 -7.13 25.79
N THR A 451 2.14 -7.67 25.16
CA THR A 451 2.23 -8.86 24.30
C THR A 451 2.00 -8.58 22.83
N LEU A 452 1.76 -7.33 22.42
CA LEU A 452 1.51 -6.94 21.03
C LEU A 452 2.64 -7.39 20.07
N TRP A 453 3.89 -7.35 20.53
CA TRP A 453 5.03 -7.81 19.72
C TRP A 453 4.94 -9.27 19.28
N LYS A 454 4.26 -10.15 20.04
CA LYS A 454 4.01 -11.54 19.65
C LYS A 454 3.06 -11.62 18.44
N HIS A 455 2.02 -10.81 18.43
CA HIS A 455 1.10 -10.71 17.30
C HIS A 455 1.76 -10.09 16.07
N GLN A 456 2.64 -9.09 16.28
CA GLN A 456 3.45 -8.55 15.20
C GLN A 456 4.40 -9.61 14.60
N LEU A 457 5.09 -10.42 15.41
CA LEU A 457 5.90 -11.52 14.92
C LEU A 457 5.10 -12.54 14.14
N ALA A 458 3.89 -12.88 14.58
CA ALA A 458 3.01 -13.78 13.85
C ALA A 458 2.61 -13.21 12.48
N ALA A 459 2.23 -11.92 12.43
CA ALA A 459 1.91 -11.23 11.17
C ALA A 459 3.12 -11.13 10.23
N ILE A 460 4.31 -10.87 10.78
CA ILE A 460 5.58 -10.90 10.05
C ILE A 460 5.79 -12.29 9.42
N GLY A 461 5.60 -13.37 10.18
CA GLY A 461 5.73 -14.73 9.67
C GLY A 461 4.79 -15.08 8.53
N VAL A 462 3.52 -14.67 8.64
CA VAL A 462 2.50 -14.84 7.58
C VAL A 462 2.89 -14.05 6.34
N THR A 463 3.28 -12.79 6.50
CA THR A 463 3.70 -11.92 5.39
C THR A 463 4.91 -12.49 4.66
N LEU A 464 5.92 -12.97 5.40
CA LEU A 464 7.11 -13.63 4.85
C LEU A 464 6.73 -14.85 4.02
N ALA A 465 5.90 -15.74 4.57
CA ALA A 465 5.49 -16.95 3.89
C ALA A 465 4.75 -16.62 2.59
N LEU A 466 3.79 -15.70 2.64
CA LEU A 466 3.00 -15.32 1.48
C LEU A 466 3.85 -14.63 0.40
N ALA A 467 4.69 -13.66 0.79
CA ALA A 467 5.54 -12.93 -0.15
C ALA A 467 6.58 -13.84 -0.82
N ILE A 468 7.28 -14.68 -0.04
CA ILE A 468 8.32 -15.55 -0.56
C ILE A 468 7.72 -16.65 -1.45
N VAL A 469 6.76 -17.42 -0.93
CA VAL A 469 6.17 -18.55 -1.66
C VAL A 469 5.40 -18.06 -2.89
N GLY A 470 4.57 -17.02 -2.73
CA GLY A 470 3.82 -16.42 -3.83
C GLY A 470 4.75 -15.94 -4.95
N THR A 471 5.82 -15.23 -4.60
CA THR A 471 6.80 -14.73 -5.57
C THR A 471 7.53 -15.87 -6.31
N VAL A 472 7.97 -16.92 -5.59
CA VAL A 472 8.62 -18.08 -6.22
C VAL A 472 7.69 -18.69 -7.27
N VAL A 473 6.45 -19.01 -6.88
CA VAL A 473 5.48 -19.66 -7.77
C VAL A 473 5.20 -18.77 -9.00
N ILE A 474 4.92 -17.49 -8.79
CA ILE A 474 4.60 -16.56 -9.88
C ILE A 474 5.80 -16.36 -10.79
N ALA A 475 7.01 -16.19 -10.24
CA ALA A 475 8.22 -16.01 -11.05
C ALA A 475 8.48 -17.20 -11.97
N TYR A 476 8.29 -18.44 -11.48
CA TYR A 476 8.44 -19.62 -12.35
C TYR A 476 7.33 -19.76 -13.36
N ILE A 477 6.09 -19.37 -13.06
CA ILE A 477 4.99 -19.30 -14.05
C ILE A 477 5.36 -18.30 -15.16
N VAL A 478 5.73 -17.07 -14.83
CA VAL A 478 6.11 -16.04 -15.80
C VAL A 478 7.33 -16.49 -16.62
N LYS A 479 8.32 -17.11 -15.96
CA LYS A 479 9.50 -17.66 -16.63
C LYS A 479 9.13 -18.71 -17.67
N ALA A 480 8.17 -19.59 -17.37
CA ALA A 480 7.73 -20.63 -18.29
C ALA A 480 6.90 -20.07 -19.47
N VAL A 481 6.09 -19.02 -19.24
CA VAL A 481 5.17 -18.47 -20.26
C VAL A 481 5.89 -17.54 -21.25
N ILE A 482 6.66 -16.56 -20.74
CA ILE A 482 7.28 -15.51 -21.59
C ILE A 482 8.77 -15.30 -21.33
N GLY A 483 9.34 -16.01 -20.32
CA GLY A 483 10.70 -15.77 -19.84
C GLY A 483 10.79 -14.44 -19.05
N LEU A 484 11.62 -14.42 -18.02
CA LEU A 484 11.78 -13.24 -17.16
C LEU A 484 12.78 -12.24 -17.73
N ARG A 485 13.94 -12.74 -18.19
CA ARG A 485 15.12 -11.92 -18.53
C ARG A 485 15.22 -11.73 -20.05
N PRO A 486 15.62 -10.56 -20.54
CA PRO A 486 15.95 -10.34 -21.96
C PRO A 486 17.23 -11.10 -22.34
N SER A 487 17.59 -11.09 -23.63
CA SER A 487 18.88 -11.62 -24.10
C SER A 487 20.04 -10.75 -23.59
N GLU A 488 21.25 -11.32 -23.58
CA GLU A 488 22.45 -10.56 -23.17
C GLU A 488 22.71 -9.35 -24.05
N GLU A 489 22.39 -9.44 -25.34
CA GLU A 489 22.49 -8.33 -26.28
C GLU A 489 21.59 -7.15 -25.86
N VAL A 490 20.31 -7.43 -25.59
CA VAL A 490 19.33 -6.43 -25.14
C VAL A 490 19.76 -5.79 -23.81
N GLU A 491 20.22 -6.59 -22.85
CA GLU A 491 20.71 -6.08 -21.56
C GLU A 491 21.99 -5.23 -21.73
N THR A 492 22.85 -5.60 -22.69
CA THR A 492 24.08 -4.85 -23.00
C THR A 492 23.78 -3.52 -23.67
N VAL A 493 22.87 -3.47 -24.64
CA VAL A 493 22.41 -2.24 -25.29
C VAL A 493 21.72 -1.32 -24.28
N GLY A 494 20.83 -1.88 -23.47
CA GLY A 494 19.99 -1.19 -22.49
C GLY A 494 18.50 -1.32 -22.83
N LEU A 495 17.68 -1.30 -21.79
CA LEU A 495 16.24 -1.57 -21.94
C LEU A 495 15.49 -0.38 -22.53
N ASP A 496 15.99 0.86 -22.39
CA ASP A 496 15.35 2.05 -22.94
C ASP A 496 15.20 1.93 -24.46
N LEU A 497 16.30 1.72 -25.16
CA LEU A 497 16.29 1.61 -26.60
C LEU A 497 15.67 0.28 -27.07
N SER A 498 16.01 -0.84 -26.40
CA SER A 498 15.64 -2.17 -26.86
C SER A 498 14.16 -2.51 -26.62
N GLU A 499 13.55 -2.03 -25.55
CA GLU A 499 12.15 -2.35 -25.20
C GLU A 499 11.17 -1.20 -25.47
N HIS A 500 11.66 0.07 -25.48
CA HIS A 500 10.81 1.24 -25.66
C HIS A 500 11.11 2.04 -26.92
N GLY A 501 12.28 1.82 -27.57
CA GLY A 501 12.67 2.52 -28.79
C GLY A 501 13.06 4.00 -28.53
N GLU A 502 13.38 4.35 -27.31
CA GLU A 502 13.63 5.72 -26.87
C GLU A 502 14.94 5.82 -26.07
N GLU A 503 15.52 7.00 -26.04
CA GLU A 503 16.67 7.35 -25.21
C GLU A 503 16.32 8.52 -24.29
N GLY A 504 16.62 8.39 -23.00
CA GLY A 504 16.33 9.43 -21.99
C GLY A 504 17.17 10.70 -22.16
N TYR A 505 18.31 10.60 -22.84
CA TYR A 505 19.24 11.72 -23.01
C TYR A 505 19.86 11.71 -24.40
N HIS A 506 19.68 12.77 -25.14
CA HIS A 506 20.36 12.99 -26.42
C HIS A 506 21.66 13.78 -26.15
N GLN A 507 22.76 13.33 -26.75
CA GLN A 507 23.97 14.16 -26.78
C GLN A 507 23.71 15.36 -27.69
N ALA A 508 23.98 16.57 -27.23
CA ALA A 508 24.06 17.72 -28.10
C ALA A 508 25.13 17.40 -29.17
N ARG A 509 24.73 17.39 -30.44
CA ARG A 509 25.65 17.28 -31.58
C ARG A 509 26.47 18.50 -31.71
#